data_cb2803a29fdecbed85722713c05dc9fa
#
_entry.id   cb2803a29fdecbed85722713c05dc9fa
#
_cell.length_a   1.000
_cell.length_b   1.000
_cell.length_c   1.000
_cell.angle_alpha   90.00
_cell.angle_beta   90.00
_cell.angle_gamma   90.00
#
_symmetry.space_group_name_H-M   'P 1'
#
loop_
_entity.id
_entity.type
_entity.pdbx_description
1 polymer ?
#
loop_
_entity_poly.entity_id
_entity_poly.type
_entity_poly.pdbx_seq_one_letter_code
_entity_poly.pdbx_strand_id
1 'polypeptide(L)' 'MKKYKFITIHQMSDEMFESRPVYRIYNNKSHAQLGIISFYKPWNQYVFSSQPECVFNNSCLRDVLDFIENEAKIV' A
#
# COMPACT_ATOMS: atom_id res chain seq x y z
N MET A 1 8.80 -2.40 -6.62
CA MET A 1 8.06 -1.14 -6.88
C MET A 1 6.99 -1.35 -7.92
N LYS A 2 5.82 -0.86 -7.67
CA LYS A 2 4.73 -0.91 -8.64
C LYS A 2 4.20 0.51 -8.86
N LYS A 3 4.30 0.99 -10.09
CA LYS A 3 3.86 2.34 -10.45
C LYS A 3 2.53 2.30 -11.17
N TYR A 4 1.58 3.07 -10.67
CA TYR A 4 0.27 3.27 -11.28
C TYR A 4 0.17 4.70 -11.82
N LYS A 5 -0.99 5.08 -12.33
CA LYS A 5 -1.16 6.39 -12.94
C LYS A 5 -0.92 7.55 -11.98
N PHE A 6 -1.45 7.46 -10.76
CA PHE A 6 -1.36 8.54 -9.77
C PHE A 6 -0.50 8.21 -8.56
N ILE A 7 -0.26 6.93 -8.31
CA ILE A 7 0.45 6.47 -7.12
C ILE A 7 1.53 5.47 -7.47
N THR A 8 2.54 5.37 -6.59
CA THR A 8 3.56 4.34 -6.66
C THR A 8 3.62 3.65 -5.31
N ILE A 9 3.74 2.32 -5.33
CA ILE A 9 3.78 1.52 -4.12
C ILE A 9 5.14 0.85 -4.04
N HIS A 10 5.85 1.11 -2.92
CA HIS A 10 7.18 0.56 -2.67
C HIS A 10 7.15 -0.45 -1.55
N GLN A 11 7.83 -1.57 -1.75
CA GLN A 11 8.10 -2.48 -0.64
C GLN A 11 9.23 -1.90 0.20
N MET A 12 9.01 -1.78 1.50
CA MET A 12 10.02 -1.31 2.44
C MET A 12 10.85 -2.49 2.88
N SER A 13 12.04 -2.63 2.32
CA SER A 13 12.90 -3.81 2.58
C SER A 13 13.31 -3.92 4.04
N ASP A 14 13.38 -2.79 4.75
CA ASP A 14 13.79 -2.77 6.16
C ASP A 14 12.62 -2.83 7.13
N GLU A 15 11.38 -2.77 6.62
CA GLU A 15 10.20 -2.80 7.46
C GLU A 15 9.46 -4.11 7.29
N MET A 16 9.22 -4.78 8.43
CA MET A 16 8.46 -6.02 8.46
C MET A 16 7.47 -5.93 9.61
N PHE A 17 6.25 -6.39 9.37
CA PHE A 17 5.26 -6.51 10.42
C PHE A 17 4.69 -7.93 10.39
N GLU A 18 4.74 -8.61 11.52
CA GLU A 18 4.33 -10.02 11.60
C GLU A 18 5.12 -10.89 10.61
N SER A 19 6.41 -10.58 10.44
CA SER A 19 7.34 -11.26 9.51
C SER A 19 6.93 -11.13 8.05
N ARG A 20 6.15 -10.10 7.71
CA ARG A 20 5.69 -9.87 6.34
C ARG A 20 6.06 -8.48 5.88
N PRO A 21 6.32 -8.30 4.57
CA PRO A 21 6.71 -6.99 4.05
C PRO A 21 5.66 -5.92 4.29
N VAL A 22 6.13 -4.70 4.48
CA VAL A 22 5.31 -3.51 4.57
C VAL A 22 5.52 -2.71 3.29
N TYR A 23 4.46 -2.13 2.77
CA TYR A 23 4.50 -1.32 1.55
C TYR A 23 4.04 0.09 1.85
N ARG A 24 4.68 1.07 1.21
CA ARG A 24 4.30 2.49 1.35
C ARG A 24 3.80 3.02 0.03
N ILE A 25 2.77 3.84 0.11
CA ILE A 25 2.12 4.43 -1.06
C ILE A 25 2.50 5.90 -1.16
N TYR A 26 2.97 6.31 -2.34
CA TYR A 26 3.41 7.68 -2.59
C TYR A 26 2.63 8.27 -3.76
N ASN A 27 2.37 9.58 -3.67
CA ASN A 27 1.79 10.35 -4.77
C ASN A 27 2.87 10.57 -5.84
N ASN A 28 2.55 10.25 -7.10
CA ASN A 28 3.53 10.38 -8.18
C ASN A 28 3.93 11.83 -8.46
N LYS A 29 3.04 12.77 -8.16
CA LYS A 29 3.29 14.18 -8.45
C LYS A 29 4.00 14.88 -7.31
N SER A 30 3.49 14.76 -6.10
CA SER A 30 4.03 15.46 -4.93
C SER A 30 5.08 14.66 -4.17
N HIS A 31 5.13 13.35 -4.41
CA HIS A 31 5.96 12.39 -3.68
C HIS A 31 5.60 12.26 -2.20
N ALA A 32 4.46 12.80 -1.79
CA ALA A 32 3.98 12.66 -0.42
C ALA A 32 3.55 11.22 -0.15
N GLN A 33 3.82 10.75 1.05
CA GLN A 33 3.35 9.43 1.48
C GLN A 33 1.85 9.52 1.77
N LEU A 34 1.08 8.62 1.15
CA LEU A 34 -0.37 8.62 1.25
C LEU A 34 -0.90 7.57 2.21
N GLY A 35 -0.17 6.49 2.38
CA GLY A 35 -0.63 5.42 3.24
C GLY A 35 0.31 4.24 3.27
N ILE A 36 -0.11 3.19 3.95
CA ILE A 36 0.67 1.98 4.17
C ILE A 36 -0.19 0.76 3.90
N ILE A 37 0.40 -0.25 3.28
CA ILE A 37 -0.22 -1.55 3.14
C ILE A 37 0.58 -2.50 4.02
N SER A 38 -0.07 -3.14 4.98
CA SER A 38 0.59 -4.03 5.93
C SER A 38 -0.31 -5.22 6.27
N PHE A 39 0.32 -6.26 6.80
CA PHE A 39 -0.44 -7.45 7.18
C PHE A 39 -1.16 -7.23 8.50
N TYR A 40 -2.46 -7.52 8.52
CA TYR A 40 -3.30 -7.38 9.71
C TYR A 40 -3.64 -8.77 10.23
N LYS A 41 -2.96 -9.19 11.27
CA LYS A 41 -3.07 -10.55 11.79
C LYS A 41 -4.48 -10.95 12.21
N PRO A 42 -5.27 -10.09 12.91
CA PRO A 42 -6.63 -10.48 13.30
C PRO A 42 -7.51 -10.92 12.14
N TRP A 43 -7.28 -10.35 10.94
CA TRP A 43 -8.03 -10.72 9.74
C TRP A 43 -7.25 -11.65 8.82
N ASN A 44 -6.01 -11.95 9.17
CA ASN A 44 -5.12 -12.82 8.40
C ASN A 44 -5.01 -12.38 6.93
N GLN A 45 -4.88 -11.09 6.72
CA GLN A 45 -4.78 -10.53 5.36
C GLN A 45 -4.12 -9.16 5.39
N TYR A 46 -3.70 -8.70 4.18
CA TYR A 46 -3.18 -7.37 4.03
C TYR A 46 -4.31 -6.35 4.08
N VAL A 47 -4.03 -5.21 4.69
CA VAL A 47 -4.97 -4.09 4.79
C VAL A 47 -4.29 -2.80 4.39
N PHE A 48 -5.09 -1.81 4.06
CA PHE A 48 -4.64 -0.48 3.71
C PHE A 48 -4.99 0.49 4.83
N SER A 49 -4.00 1.32 5.21
CA SER A 49 -4.19 2.38 6.19
C SER A 49 -3.76 3.70 5.57
N SER A 50 -4.66 4.67 5.49
CA SER A 50 -4.33 5.97 4.93
C SER A 50 -3.67 6.87 5.95
N GLN A 51 -2.83 7.80 5.48
CA GLN A 51 -2.34 8.88 6.32
C GLN A 51 -3.47 9.86 6.59
N PRO A 52 -3.44 10.57 7.74
CA PRO A 52 -4.46 11.57 8.04
C PRO A 52 -4.55 12.62 6.92
N GLU A 53 -5.77 13.04 6.62
CA GLU A 53 -6.05 14.10 5.65
C GLU A 53 -5.68 13.78 4.20
N CYS A 54 -5.31 12.55 3.89
CA CYS A 54 -5.08 12.13 2.52
C CYS A 54 -6.41 11.75 1.86
N VAL A 55 -6.52 12.11 0.59
CA VAL A 55 -7.74 11.87 -0.19
C VAL A 55 -7.46 10.87 -1.29
N PHE A 56 -8.34 9.90 -1.44
CA PHE A 56 -8.24 8.88 -2.47
C PHE A 56 -9.50 8.90 -3.33
N ASN A 57 -9.32 8.88 -4.65
CA ASN A 57 -10.45 8.73 -5.56
C ASN A 57 -10.61 7.25 -5.96
N ASN A 58 -11.63 6.97 -6.77
CA ASN A 58 -11.93 5.60 -7.19
C ASN A 58 -10.74 4.93 -7.88
N SER A 59 -10.04 5.68 -8.72
CA SER A 59 -8.89 5.15 -9.46
C SER A 59 -7.77 4.75 -8.51
N CYS A 60 -7.45 5.60 -7.55
CA CYS A 60 -6.42 5.30 -6.56
C CYS A 60 -6.79 4.09 -5.70
N LEU A 61 -8.05 4.01 -5.29
CA LEU A 61 -8.52 2.88 -4.48
C LEU A 61 -8.48 1.57 -5.26
N ARG A 62 -8.81 1.60 -6.55
CA ARG A 62 -8.69 0.41 -7.39
C ARG A 62 -7.24 -0.04 -7.52
N ASP A 63 -6.31 0.90 -7.62
CA ASP A 63 -4.89 0.57 -7.71
C ASP A 63 -4.39 -0.05 -6.41
N VAL A 64 -4.83 0.46 -5.27
CA VAL A 64 -4.50 -0.12 -3.96
C VAL A 64 -5.06 -1.54 -3.87
N LEU A 65 -6.31 -1.73 -4.28
CA LEU A 65 -6.96 -3.05 -4.27
C LEU A 65 -6.21 -4.02 -5.18
N ASP A 66 -5.89 -3.58 -6.40
CA ASP A 66 -5.13 -4.40 -7.34
C ASP A 66 -3.80 -4.85 -6.74
N PHE A 67 -3.09 -3.94 -6.09
CA PHE A 67 -1.80 -4.27 -5.47
C PHE A 67 -1.99 -5.32 -4.37
N ILE A 68 -2.96 -5.13 -3.50
CA ILE A 68 -3.21 -6.07 -2.40
C ILE A 68 -3.57 -7.45 -2.94
N GLU A 69 -4.39 -7.52 -3.97
CA GLU A 69 -4.85 -8.80 -4.50
C GLU A 69 -3.79 -9.52 -5.33
N ASN A 70 -2.94 -8.78 -6.03
CA ASN A 70 -2.05 -9.39 -7.00
C ASN A 70 -0.56 -9.32 -6.63
N GLU A 71 -0.15 -8.33 -5.83
CA GLU A 71 1.27 -8.13 -5.52
C GLU A 71 1.60 -8.43 -4.06
N ALA A 72 0.74 -8.04 -3.12
CA ALA A 72 0.99 -8.23 -1.69
C ALA A 72 0.43 -9.58 -1.24
N LYS A 73 0.96 -10.65 -1.81
CA LYS A 73 0.48 -12.00 -1.50
C LYS A 73 1.14 -12.54 -0.25
N ILE A 74 0.35 -13.28 0.52
CA ILE A 74 0.85 -14.05 1.64
C ILE A 74 1.50 -15.31 1.07
N VAL A 75 2.75 -15.49 1.39
CA VAL A 75 3.51 -16.66 0.93
C VAL A 75 3.61 -17.66 2.05
#